data_e5394b5b8c823edbafa8d216c6089298
#
_entry.id   e5394b5b8c823edbafa8d216c6089298
#
_cell.length_a   1.000
_cell.length_b   1.000
_cell.length_c   1.000
_cell.angle_alpha   90.00
_cell.angle_beta   90.00
_cell.angle_gamma   90.00
#
_symmetry.space_group_name_H-M   'P 1'
#
loop_
_entity.id
_entity.type
_entity.pdbx_description
1 polymer ?
#
loop_
_entity_poly.entity_id
_entity_poly.type
_entity_poly.pdbx_seq_one_letter_code
_entity_poly.pdbx_strand_id
1 'polypeptide(L)'
;VNTEHNFDLDEFAKSVVKTRVENNLPNIEIVDSYESKNRYYLLARLSQKIYYETIEKKRRNAVKMALGLLEKSETGFTAQSFTALSEAMVEISPYMDVPINEEYPRGSGKFVNLYSYIKLLTHTLVNRIKVVPDEIVTEIKLGLTRDVQLRVHIIDNQNNTPLVNIPIFGNVQGDDIGGVVLSNGDGYCTFPLPALNGKTAIQYMNYKVKIDELLGESLLFGNLPHIQVQSMIKVIPPDILVQIKEYNLGEETGNPYVAPVIMEFFASHFSANFVESNDADFIIKGTINTRSLSDKPNDYGIYQTFADATISISKGETGKKLIEKSFNKIQGSDFNSKTESANQALKKLSEKITTEFLPELSEILQ
;
A
#
# COMPACT_ATOMS: atom_id res chain seq x y z
N VAL A 1 -32.70 25.21 -51.14
CA VAL A 1 -32.91 24.90 -49.73
C VAL A 1 -31.59 24.52 -49.02
N ASN A 2 -30.43 24.64 -49.69
CA ASN A 2 -29.11 24.26 -49.09
C ASN A 2 -28.17 25.46 -48.81
N THR A 3 -28.63 26.70 -49.02
CA THR A 3 -27.76 27.87 -48.87
C THR A 3 -27.80 28.52 -47.48
N GLU A 4 -28.88 28.39 -46.74
CA GLU A 4 -28.98 28.98 -45.39
C GLU A 4 -28.19 28.17 -44.33
N HIS A 5 -28.13 26.82 -44.42
CA HIS A 5 -27.38 26.01 -43.49
C HIS A 5 -25.85 26.15 -43.62
N ASN A 6 -25.33 26.49 -44.78
CA ASN A 6 -23.88 26.72 -44.94
C ASN A 6 -23.45 28.07 -44.36
N PHE A 7 -24.31 29.09 -44.36
CA PHE A 7 -24.00 30.41 -43.84
C PHE A 7 -23.85 30.40 -42.30
N ASP A 8 -24.73 29.67 -41.59
CA ASP A 8 -24.68 29.54 -40.13
C ASP A 8 -23.43 28.77 -39.65
N LEU A 9 -23.01 27.71 -40.37
CA LEU A 9 -21.81 26.95 -40.05
C LEU A 9 -20.53 27.77 -40.25
N ASP A 10 -20.51 28.62 -41.28
CA ASP A 10 -19.38 29.49 -41.58
C ASP A 10 -19.25 30.63 -40.57
N GLU A 11 -20.35 31.23 -40.12
CA GLU A 11 -20.33 32.25 -39.06
C GLU A 11 -19.92 31.64 -37.71
N PHE A 12 -20.37 30.43 -37.40
CA PHE A 12 -19.97 29.71 -36.22
C PHE A 12 -18.47 29.39 -36.23
N ALA A 13 -17.92 28.88 -37.34
CA ALA A 13 -16.50 28.61 -37.48
C ALA A 13 -15.64 29.87 -37.32
N LYS A 14 -16.08 30.99 -37.94
CA LYS A 14 -15.42 32.29 -37.76
C LYS A 14 -15.42 32.75 -36.32
N SER A 15 -16.56 32.63 -35.63
CA SER A 15 -16.72 32.99 -34.23
C SER A 15 -15.79 32.18 -33.32
N VAL A 16 -15.71 30.85 -33.53
CA VAL A 16 -14.85 29.95 -32.75
C VAL A 16 -13.36 30.27 -32.93
N VAL A 17 -12.92 30.49 -34.17
CA VAL A 17 -11.54 30.85 -34.48
C VAL A 17 -11.19 32.21 -33.89
N LYS A 18 -12.05 33.21 -34.04
CA LYS A 18 -11.89 34.56 -33.49
C LYS A 18 -11.78 34.51 -31.96
N THR A 19 -12.73 33.84 -31.29
CA THR A 19 -12.74 33.70 -29.83
C THR A 19 -11.47 32.99 -29.32
N ARG A 20 -11.01 31.96 -30.02
CA ARG A 20 -9.79 31.21 -29.62
C ARG A 20 -8.52 32.05 -29.78
N VAL A 21 -8.44 32.85 -30.81
CA VAL A 21 -7.32 33.77 -31.06
C VAL A 21 -7.35 34.91 -30.03
N GLU A 22 -8.50 35.52 -29.79
CA GLU A 22 -8.65 36.61 -28.79
C GLU A 22 -8.35 36.16 -27.34
N ASN A 23 -8.73 34.92 -27.00
CA ASN A 23 -8.40 34.38 -25.66
C ASN A 23 -6.90 34.09 -25.48
N ASN A 24 -6.20 33.67 -26.53
CA ASN A 24 -4.77 33.37 -26.44
C ASN A 24 -3.89 34.62 -26.61
N LEU A 25 -4.35 35.59 -27.38
CA LEU A 25 -3.63 36.85 -27.67
C LEU A 25 -4.53 38.06 -27.41
N PRO A 26 -4.66 38.52 -26.17
CA PRO A 26 -5.51 39.66 -25.82
C PRO A 26 -5.09 40.94 -26.59
N ASN A 27 -6.10 41.71 -26.99
CA ASN A 27 -5.94 42.94 -27.78
C ASN A 27 -5.38 42.74 -29.20
N ILE A 28 -5.63 41.61 -29.81
CA ILE A 28 -5.35 41.35 -31.22
C ILE A 28 -6.38 42.06 -32.08
N GLU A 29 -5.94 42.72 -33.13
CA GLU A 29 -6.79 43.33 -34.14
C GLU A 29 -6.85 42.41 -35.38
N ILE A 30 -8.04 41.96 -35.74
CA ILE A 30 -8.25 41.23 -37.00
C ILE A 30 -8.33 42.27 -38.09
N VAL A 31 -7.34 42.30 -38.95
CA VAL A 31 -7.20 43.29 -40.01
C VAL A 31 -7.94 42.85 -41.24
N ASP A 32 -7.92 41.57 -41.55
CA ASP A 32 -8.52 41.01 -42.75
C ASP A 32 -8.88 39.53 -42.56
N SER A 33 -9.83 39.04 -43.35
CA SER A 33 -10.21 37.62 -43.35
C SER A 33 -10.41 37.15 -44.80
N TYR A 34 -9.89 35.99 -45.11
CA TYR A 34 -9.99 35.38 -46.43
C TYR A 34 -10.48 33.94 -46.37
N GLU A 35 -11.37 33.58 -47.26
CA GLU A 35 -11.90 32.24 -47.40
C GLU A 35 -11.46 31.57 -48.69
N SER A 36 -10.95 30.35 -48.63
CA SER A 36 -10.63 29.55 -49.83
C SER A 36 -10.77 28.07 -49.52
N LYS A 37 -11.52 27.35 -50.36
CA LYS A 37 -11.66 25.88 -50.36
C LYS A 37 -11.95 25.30 -48.95
N ASN A 38 -12.99 25.75 -48.30
CA ASN A 38 -13.38 25.34 -46.93
C ASN A 38 -12.33 25.63 -45.83
N ARG A 39 -11.49 26.64 -46.04
CA ARG A 39 -10.54 27.12 -45.02
C ARG A 39 -10.70 28.62 -44.85
N TYR A 40 -10.71 29.03 -43.56
CA TYR A 40 -10.69 30.43 -43.16
C TYR A 40 -9.26 30.85 -42.78
N TYR A 41 -8.85 31.97 -43.29
CA TYR A 41 -7.56 32.63 -42.96
C TYR A 41 -7.89 33.97 -42.33
N LEU A 42 -7.26 34.25 -41.19
CA LEU A 42 -7.37 35.53 -40.50
C LEU A 42 -6.00 36.21 -40.50
N LEU A 43 -5.93 37.42 -40.99
CA LEU A 43 -4.80 38.29 -40.83
C LEU A 43 -5.01 39.10 -39.57
N ALA A 44 -4.19 38.81 -38.57
CA ALA A 44 -4.26 39.48 -37.30
C ALA A 44 -2.95 40.24 -37.01
N ARG A 45 -3.04 41.40 -36.40
CA ARG A 45 -1.89 42.14 -35.91
C ARG A 45 -2.02 42.40 -34.42
N LEU A 46 -0.89 42.36 -33.72
CA LEU A 46 -0.80 42.70 -32.33
C LEU A 46 0.25 43.81 -32.19
N SER A 47 -0.11 44.90 -31.51
CA SER A 47 0.87 45.95 -31.20
C SER A 47 1.92 45.35 -30.25
N GLN A 48 3.19 45.41 -30.67
CA GLN A 48 4.33 44.94 -29.85
C GLN A 48 4.34 45.60 -28.48
N LYS A 49 4.03 46.87 -28.42
CA LYS A 49 3.93 47.64 -27.18
C LYS A 49 2.85 47.07 -26.25
N ILE A 50 1.63 46.89 -26.79
CA ILE A 50 0.49 46.34 -26.00
C ILE A 50 0.77 44.91 -25.55
N TYR A 51 1.45 44.14 -26.41
CA TYR A 51 1.85 42.76 -26.04
C TYR A 51 2.78 42.75 -24.84
N TYR A 52 3.87 43.51 -24.88
CA TYR A 52 4.84 43.60 -23.76
C TYR A 52 4.22 44.19 -22.49
N GLU A 53 3.41 45.23 -22.58
CA GLU A 53 2.68 45.79 -21.44
C GLU A 53 1.78 44.76 -20.78
N THR A 54 1.11 43.93 -21.59
CA THR A 54 0.23 42.86 -21.10
C THR A 54 1.01 41.76 -20.38
N ILE A 55 2.12 41.32 -20.96
CA ILE A 55 3.00 40.31 -20.32
C ILE A 55 3.58 40.85 -19.01
N GLU A 56 4.08 42.08 -19.02
CA GLU A 56 4.65 42.72 -17.80
C GLU A 56 3.57 42.88 -16.70
N LYS A 57 2.33 43.19 -17.07
CA LYS A 57 1.21 43.23 -16.11
C LYS A 57 0.92 41.84 -15.51
N LYS A 58 0.87 40.81 -16.36
CA LYS A 58 0.66 39.42 -15.90
C LYS A 58 1.81 38.98 -14.99
N ARG A 59 3.07 39.23 -15.38
CA ARG A 59 4.25 38.93 -14.59
C ARG A 59 4.22 39.60 -13.22
N ARG A 60 3.92 40.91 -13.15
CA ARG A 60 3.80 41.63 -11.87
C ARG A 60 2.71 41.05 -10.95
N ASN A 61 1.58 40.61 -11.54
CA ASN A 61 0.53 39.96 -10.76
C ASN A 61 0.99 38.60 -10.22
N ALA A 62 1.66 37.78 -11.04
CA ALA A 62 2.21 36.48 -10.63
C ALA A 62 3.24 36.64 -9.51
N VAL A 63 4.14 37.62 -9.63
CA VAL A 63 5.12 37.94 -8.58
C VAL A 63 4.45 38.38 -7.29
N LYS A 64 3.41 39.21 -7.37
CA LYS A 64 2.64 39.62 -6.19
C LYS A 64 1.95 38.43 -5.50
N MET A 65 1.38 37.52 -6.28
CA MET A 65 0.76 36.29 -5.75
C MET A 65 1.82 35.38 -5.11
N ALA A 66 2.94 35.15 -5.78
CA ALA A 66 4.02 34.34 -5.25
C ALA A 66 4.61 34.89 -3.94
N LEU A 67 4.77 36.21 -3.83
CA LEU A 67 5.23 36.84 -2.57
C LEU A 67 4.22 36.63 -1.43
N GLY A 68 2.90 36.72 -1.71
CA GLY A 68 1.88 36.44 -0.70
C GLY A 68 1.86 34.97 -0.28
N LEU A 69 2.10 34.04 -1.19
CA LEU A 69 2.22 32.62 -0.91
C LEU A 69 3.49 32.29 -0.11
N LEU A 70 4.60 32.97 -0.40
CA LEU A 70 5.83 32.89 0.40
C LEU A 70 5.60 33.32 1.84
N GLU A 71 4.99 34.49 2.05
CA GLU A 71 4.67 34.98 3.40
C GLU A 71 3.78 33.95 4.14
N LYS A 72 2.80 33.36 3.46
CA LYS A 72 1.94 32.30 4.01
C LYS A 72 2.72 31.04 4.37
N SER A 73 3.72 30.64 3.55
CA SER A 73 4.52 29.44 3.79
C SER A 73 5.39 29.53 5.05
N GLU A 74 5.73 30.73 5.48
CA GLU A 74 6.61 31.00 6.63
C GLU A 74 5.84 31.16 7.95
N THR A 75 4.50 31.20 7.93
CA THR A 75 3.67 31.36 9.15
C THR A 75 3.69 30.12 10.06
N GLY A 76 4.24 29.00 9.61
CA GLY A 76 4.43 27.78 10.37
C GLY A 76 4.99 26.69 9.51
N PHE A 77 5.54 25.62 10.11
CA PHE A 77 6.00 24.46 9.37
C PHE A 77 4.92 23.38 9.32
N THR A 78 4.15 23.35 8.24
CA THR A 78 3.03 22.41 8.03
C THR A 78 3.01 21.92 6.58
N ALA A 79 2.18 20.93 6.27
CA ALA A 79 1.94 20.50 4.89
C ALA A 79 1.48 21.67 3.99
N GLN A 80 0.71 22.62 4.55
CA GLN A 80 0.28 23.82 3.81
C GLN A 80 1.43 24.74 3.39
N SER A 81 2.55 24.73 4.12
CA SER A 81 3.76 25.47 3.73
C SER A 81 4.32 24.96 2.40
N PHE A 82 4.32 23.64 2.20
CA PHE A 82 4.75 23.02 0.94
C PHE A 82 3.80 23.34 -0.21
N THR A 83 2.49 23.27 0.04
CA THR A 83 1.48 23.65 -0.96
C THR A 83 1.66 25.10 -1.39
N ALA A 84 1.84 26.02 -0.44
CA ALA A 84 2.04 27.43 -0.74
C ALA A 84 3.34 27.68 -1.53
N LEU A 85 4.42 26.96 -1.23
CA LEU A 85 5.66 27.05 -2.00
C LEU A 85 5.52 26.50 -3.41
N SER A 86 4.77 25.41 -3.57
CA SER A 86 4.47 24.83 -4.88
C SER A 86 3.64 25.80 -5.73
N GLU A 87 2.56 26.33 -5.18
CA GLU A 87 1.74 27.33 -5.85
C GLU A 87 2.55 28.57 -6.23
N ALA A 88 3.40 29.07 -5.33
CA ALA A 88 4.28 30.21 -5.62
C ALA A 88 5.24 29.93 -6.79
N MET A 89 5.78 28.70 -6.85
CA MET A 89 6.66 28.28 -7.93
C MET A 89 5.92 28.19 -9.26
N VAL A 90 4.71 27.60 -9.26
CA VAL A 90 3.85 27.49 -10.45
C VAL A 90 3.49 28.86 -10.98
N GLU A 91 3.13 29.83 -10.11
CA GLU A 91 2.76 31.18 -10.53
C GLU A 91 3.90 31.90 -11.28
N ILE A 92 5.15 31.76 -10.85
CA ILE A 92 6.27 32.43 -11.49
C ILE A 92 6.92 31.64 -12.64
N SER A 93 6.63 30.33 -12.72
CA SER A 93 7.26 29.44 -13.73
C SER A 93 7.17 29.91 -15.17
N PRO A 94 6.04 30.51 -15.66
CA PRO A 94 5.95 31.01 -17.02
C PRO A 94 6.86 32.22 -17.34
N TYR A 95 7.47 32.85 -16.32
CA TYR A 95 8.23 34.08 -16.44
C TYR A 95 9.70 33.92 -16.03
N MET A 96 10.18 32.67 -15.93
CA MET A 96 11.56 32.39 -15.50
C MET A 96 12.64 32.62 -16.55
N ASP A 97 12.28 32.99 -17.78
CA ASP A 97 13.19 33.41 -18.85
C ASP A 97 13.94 34.67 -18.50
N VAL A 98 13.43 35.50 -17.58
CA VAL A 98 14.08 36.68 -17.03
C VAL A 98 14.18 36.57 -15.51
N PRO A 99 15.35 36.93 -14.90
CA PRO A 99 15.48 36.90 -13.45
C PRO A 99 14.40 37.73 -12.74
N ILE A 100 13.73 37.15 -11.76
CA ILE A 100 12.72 37.82 -10.94
C ILE A 100 13.37 38.15 -9.59
N ASN A 101 13.92 39.35 -9.47
CA ASN A 101 14.55 39.83 -8.26
C ASN A 101 13.59 40.77 -7.51
N GLU A 102 13.20 40.38 -6.32
CA GLU A 102 12.25 41.13 -5.49
C GLU A 102 12.78 41.28 -4.07
N GLU A 103 12.36 42.37 -3.43
CA GLU A 103 12.66 42.58 -2.02
C GLU A 103 11.89 41.58 -1.14
N TYR A 104 12.65 40.75 -0.40
CA TYR A 104 12.05 39.81 0.51
C TYR A 104 12.92 39.54 1.75
N PRO A 105 12.40 39.53 2.99
CA PRO A 105 11.05 40.01 3.34
C PRO A 105 10.82 41.48 3.02
N ARG A 106 9.54 41.86 2.80
CA ARG A 106 9.19 43.23 2.45
C ARG A 106 9.71 44.24 3.49
N GLY A 107 10.31 45.33 3.05
CA GLY A 107 10.87 46.34 3.92
C GLY A 107 12.21 45.98 4.54
N SER A 108 12.83 44.87 4.13
CA SER A 108 14.14 44.40 4.62
C SER A 108 15.33 45.04 3.91
N GLY A 109 15.12 45.65 2.74
CA GLY A 109 16.18 46.10 1.83
C GLY A 109 16.97 44.98 1.15
N LYS A 110 16.57 43.68 1.34
CA LYS A 110 17.23 42.52 0.76
C LYS A 110 16.52 42.07 -0.51
N PHE A 111 17.26 42.00 -1.61
CA PHE A 111 16.73 41.49 -2.87
C PHE A 111 17.13 40.02 -3.06
N VAL A 112 16.16 39.18 -3.42
CA VAL A 112 16.34 37.75 -3.70
C VAL A 112 15.81 37.42 -5.09
N ASN A 113 16.44 36.48 -5.77
CA ASN A 113 15.83 35.87 -6.94
C ASN A 113 14.73 34.90 -6.43
N LEU A 114 13.46 35.19 -6.74
CA LEU A 114 12.31 34.46 -6.18
C LEU A 114 12.36 32.95 -6.47
N TYR A 115 12.71 32.56 -7.70
CA TYR A 115 12.84 31.16 -8.06
C TYR A 115 13.84 30.42 -7.16
N SER A 116 15.04 30.98 -7.07
CA SER A 116 16.12 30.40 -6.25
C SER A 116 15.77 30.38 -4.77
N TYR A 117 15.08 31.40 -4.29
CA TYR A 117 14.68 31.52 -2.89
C TYR A 117 13.58 30.48 -2.53
N ILE A 118 12.53 30.36 -3.35
CA ILE A 118 11.47 29.36 -3.16
C ILE A 118 12.06 27.95 -3.16
N LYS A 119 12.95 27.67 -4.12
CA LYS A 119 13.64 26.38 -4.20
C LYS A 119 14.47 26.10 -2.94
N LEU A 120 15.28 27.06 -2.50
CA LEU A 120 16.11 26.93 -1.29
C LEU A 120 15.23 26.68 -0.05
N LEU A 121 14.15 27.45 0.10
CA LEU A 121 13.24 27.31 1.24
C LEU A 121 12.57 25.94 1.23
N THR A 122 12.11 25.47 0.08
CA THR A 122 11.53 24.12 -0.06
C THR A 122 12.53 23.03 0.35
N HIS A 123 13.77 23.09 -0.16
CA HIS A 123 14.81 22.15 0.25
C HIS A 123 15.09 22.21 1.77
N THR A 124 15.10 23.41 2.33
CA THR A 124 15.30 23.62 3.78
C THR A 124 14.19 22.96 4.59
N LEU A 125 12.91 23.14 4.20
CA LEU A 125 11.78 22.56 4.88
C LEU A 125 11.76 21.03 4.72
N VAL A 126 12.05 20.50 3.52
CA VAL A 126 12.15 19.04 3.32
C VAL A 126 13.19 18.43 4.25
N ASN A 127 14.38 19.05 4.37
CA ASN A 127 15.43 18.56 5.27
C ASN A 127 15.09 18.64 6.77
N ARG A 128 14.05 19.39 7.14
CA ARG A 128 13.56 19.46 8.53
C ARG A 128 12.60 18.32 8.87
N ILE A 129 12.01 17.65 7.89
CA ILE A 129 11.14 16.51 8.17
C ILE A 129 11.97 15.36 8.72
N LYS A 130 11.64 14.91 9.92
CA LYS A 130 12.23 13.73 10.55
C LYS A 130 11.16 12.69 10.81
N VAL A 131 11.42 11.45 10.37
CA VAL A 131 10.56 10.29 10.59
C VAL A 131 11.19 9.43 11.67
N VAL A 132 10.45 9.14 12.75
CA VAL A 132 10.93 8.39 13.90
C VAL A 132 9.99 7.23 14.15
N PRO A 133 10.38 5.97 13.90
CA PRO A 133 9.58 4.82 14.32
C PRO A 133 9.43 4.77 15.83
N ASP A 134 8.24 4.42 16.34
CA ASP A 134 8.00 4.24 17.77
C ASP A 134 8.85 3.08 18.31
N GLU A 135 8.97 2.03 17.51
CA GLU A 135 9.83 0.88 17.81
C GLU A 135 10.83 0.66 16.68
N ILE A 136 12.12 0.56 17.04
CA ILE A 136 13.18 0.23 16.09
C ILE A 136 13.15 -1.25 15.74
N VAL A 137 12.79 -2.10 16.73
CA VAL A 137 12.65 -3.56 16.58
C VAL A 137 11.32 -3.99 17.18
N THR A 138 10.46 -4.57 16.34
CA THR A 138 9.20 -5.18 16.76
C THR A 138 9.30 -6.70 16.66
N GLU A 139 9.08 -7.43 17.76
CA GLU A 139 9.08 -8.89 17.76
C GLU A 139 7.66 -9.41 17.50
N ILE A 140 7.52 -10.26 16.51
CA ILE A 140 6.25 -10.85 16.10
C ILE A 140 6.34 -12.36 16.15
N LYS A 141 5.54 -12.97 17.01
CA LYS A 141 5.38 -14.43 17.07
C LYS A 141 4.23 -14.85 16.17
N LEU A 142 4.58 -15.60 15.12
CA LEU A 142 3.61 -15.98 14.08
C LEU A 142 2.43 -16.79 14.65
N GLY A 143 1.24 -16.44 14.20
CA GLY A 143 -0.01 -17.08 14.64
C GLY A 143 -0.51 -16.67 16.04
N LEU A 144 0.30 -15.97 16.83
CA LEU A 144 -0.06 -15.53 18.19
C LEU A 144 -0.28 -14.02 18.28
N THR A 145 0.60 -13.26 17.63
CA THR A 145 0.55 -11.80 17.65
C THR A 145 -0.38 -11.32 16.53
N ARG A 146 -1.45 -10.60 16.89
CA ARG A 146 -2.47 -10.09 15.95
C ARG A 146 -2.69 -8.61 16.16
N ASP A 147 -3.25 -7.97 15.14
CA ASP A 147 -3.67 -6.56 15.18
C ASP A 147 -2.55 -5.60 15.58
N VAL A 148 -1.30 -5.95 15.22
CA VAL A 148 -0.14 -5.09 15.46
C VAL A 148 -0.22 -3.87 14.57
N GLN A 149 -0.06 -2.71 15.19
CA GLN A 149 0.00 -1.43 14.52
C GLN A 149 1.43 -0.91 14.61
N LEU A 150 2.05 -0.72 13.44
CA LEU A 150 3.36 -0.09 13.34
C LEU A 150 3.17 1.41 13.24
N ARG A 151 3.80 2.17 14.12
CA ARG A 151 3.64 3.62 14.21
C ARG A 151 4.94 4.33 13.95
N VAL A 152 4.83 5.49 13.29
CA VAL A 152 5.94 6.44 13.13
C VAL A 152 5.48 7.83 13.52
N HIS A 153 6.37 8.58 14.14
CA HIS A 153 6.20 9.97 14.51
C HIS A 153 6.93 10.87 13.51
N ILE A 154 6.22 11.81 12.95
CA ILE A 154 6.75 12.78 11.99
C ILE A 154 6.91 14.11 12.71
N ILE A 155 8.14 14.58 12.79
CA ILE A 155 8.48 15.76 13.56
C ILE A 155 9.38 16.72 12.79
N ASP A 156 9.33 17.98 13.17
CA ASP A 156 10.34 18.96 12.77
C ASP A 156 11.66 18.69 13.50
N ASN A 157 12.70 18.41 12.75
CA ASN A 157 14.04 18.10 13.29
C ASN A 157 14.69 19.25 14.08
N GLN A 158 14.20 20.49 13.95
CA GLN A 158 14.77 21.66 14.65
C GLN A 158 14.25 21.80 16.09
N ASN A 159 12.96 21.52 16.31
CA ASN A 159 12.29 21.80 17.59
C ASN A 159 11.48 20.63 18.12
N ASN A 160 11.46 19.49 17.42
CA ASN A 160 10.69 18.28 17.71
C ASN A 160 9.16 18.49 17.76
N THR A 161 8.64 19.55 17.13
CA THR A 161 7.19 19.73 17.03
C THR A 161 6.58 18.74 16.05
N PRO A 162 5.37 18.20 16.33
CA PRO A 162 4.66 17.31 15.42
C PRO A 162 4.38 17.98 14.07
N LEU A 163 4.57 17.25 12.99
CA LEU A 163 4.21 17.67 11.64
C LEU A 163 2.94 16.97 11.20
N VAL A 164 1.92 17.76 10.89
CA VAL A 164 0.56 17.29 10.56
C VAL A 164 0.36 17.23 9.04
N ASN A 165 -0.43 16.24 8.58
CA ASN A 165 -0.77 16.02 7.18
C ASN A 165 0.44 15.76 6.26
N ILE A 166 1.53 15.22 6.79
CA ILE A 166 2.66 14.77 5.98
C ILE A 166 2.36 13.36 5.43
N PRO A 167 2.38 13.15 4.11
CA PRO A 167 2.09 11.86 3.48
C PRO A 167 3.26 10.89 3.64
N ILE A 168 2.99 9.76 4.28
CA ILE A 168 3.95 8.68 4.49
C ILE A 168 3.48 7.42 3.77
N PHE A 169 4.34 6.86 2.96
CA PHE A 169 4.15 5.55 2.35
C PHE A 169 4.89 4.48 3.15
N GLY A 170 4.19 3.38 3.47
CA GLY A 170 4.74 2.25 4.21
C GLY A 170 4.77 0.98 3.37
N ASN A 171 5.87 0.22 3.41
CA ASN A 171 5.93 -1.11 2.82
C ASN A 171 6.79 -2.07 3.65
N VAL A 172 6.45 -3.37 3.57
CA VAL A 172 7.27 -4.46 4.11
C VAL A 172 7.79 -5.28 2.95
N GLN A 173 9.12 -5.43 2.83
CA GLN A 173 9.78 -6.19 1.76
C GLN A 173 9.35 -5.80 0.32
N GLY A 174 8.85 -4.58 0.13
CA GLY A 174 8.36 -4.10 -1.17
C GLY A 174 6.83 -4.17 -1.34
N ASP A 175 6.14 -4.92 -0.50
CA ASP A 175 4.67 -4.97 -0.51
C ASP A 175 4.08 -3.72 0.16
N ASP A 176 3.18 -3.04 -0.54
CA ASP A 176 2.48 -1.85 -0.03
C ASP A 176 1.55 -2.20 1.14
N ILE A 177 1.64 -1.43 2.21
CA ILE A 177 0.82 -1.62 3.40
C ILE A 177 -0.10 -0.42 3.61
N GLY A 178 -1.29 -0.49 3.03
CA GLY A 178 -2.32 0.51 3.28
C GLY A 178 -2.13 1.84 2.54
N GLY A 179 -1.25 1.89 1.53
CA GLY A 179 -1.08 3.07 0.70
C GLY A 179 -0.37 4.23 1.42
N VAL A 180 -0.75 5.46 1.08
CA VAL A 180 -0.23 6.67 1.70
C VAL A 180 -1.10 7.06 2.90
N VAL A 181 -0.47 7.19 4.07
CA VAL A 181 -1.11 7.62 5.32
C VAL A 181 -0.64 9.04 5.66
N LEU A 182 -1.58 9.93 5.96
CA LEU A 182 -1.26 11.29 6.43
C LEU A 182 -1.02 11.29 7.94
N SER A 183 0.02 12.01 8.39
CA SER A 183 0.25 12.20 9.82
C SER A 183 -0.91 12.97 10.47
N ASN A 184 -1.34 12.50 11.65
CA ASN A 184 -2.45 13.08 12.41
C ASN A 184 -2.04 14.36 13.17
N GLY A 185 -2.94 14.90 14.01
CA GLY A 185 -2.70 16.12 14.81
C GLY A 185 -1.50 16.04 15.73
N ASP A 186 -1.12 14.84 16.16
CA ASP A 186 0.06 14.59 17.01
C ASP A 186 1.30 14.14 16.20
N GLY A 187 1.23 14.21 14.86
CA GLY A 187 2.31 13.85 13.96
C GLY A 187 2.48 12.34 13.73
N TYR A 188 1.52 11.48 14.11
CA TYR A 188 1.66 10.04 13.94
C TYR A 188 1.00 9.53 12.67
N CYS A 189 1.69 8.59 12.01
CA CYS A 189 1.13 7.68 11.02
C CYS A 189 1.09 6.26 11.59
N THR A 190 0.02 5.53 11.33
CA THR A 190 -0.18 4.17 11.81
C THR A 190 -0.44 3.24 10.63
N PHE A 191 0.28 2.13 10.59
CA PHE A 191 0.20 1.12 9.53
C PHE A 191 -0.17 -0.22 10.14
N PRO A 192 -1.16 -0.95 9.59
CA PRO A 192 -1.42 -2.31 10.00
C PRO A 192 -0.23 -3.20 9.62
N LEU A 193 0.13 -4.14 10.47
CA LEU A 193 1.12 -5.14 10.10
C LEU A 193 0.51 -6.09 9.06
N PRO A 194 1.15 -6.31 7.89
CA PRO A 194 0.66 -7.28 6.93
C PRO A 194 0.92 -8.71 7.42
N ALA A 195 0.30 -9.69 6.76
CA ALA A 195 0.63 -11.08 6.97
C ALA A 195 2.12 -11.33 6.66
N LEU A 196 2.87 -11.75 7.69
CA LEU A 196 4.30 -12.03 7.57
C LEU A 196 4.52 -13.48 7.14
N ASN A 197 5.54 -13.71 6.30
CA ASN A 197 5.97 -15.07 5.99
C ASN A 197 6.97 -15.57 7.05
N GLY A 198 6.88 -16.85 7.40
CA GLY A 198 7.79 -17.48 8.36
C GLY A 198 9.19 -17.79 7.81
N LYS A 199 9.41 -17.64 6.51
CA LYS A 199 10.67 -18.03 5.87
C LYS A 199 11.82 -17.08 6.14
N THR A 200 11.51 -15.83 6.47
CA THR A 200 12.50 -14.77 6.71
C THR A 200 12.42 -14.30 8.15
N ALA A 201 13.43 -14.63 8.96
CA ALA A 201 13.49 -14.29 10.37
C ALA A 201 13.55 -12.78 10.65
N ILE A 202 14.06 -11.98 9.72
CA ILE A 202 14.16 -10.53 9.83
C ILE A 202 13.54 -9.91 8.59
N GLN A 203 12.54 -9.07 8.80
CA GLN A 203 11.90 -8.27 7.76
C GLN A 203 12.02 -6.80 8.11
N TYR A 204 11.87 -5.91 7.12
CA TYR A 204 12.00 -4.48 7.34
C TYR A 204 10.74 -3.76 6.89
N MET A 205 10.18 -2.98 7.79
CA MET A 205 9.18 -1.97 7.46
C MET A 205 9.90 -0.70 7.02
N ASN A 206 9.63 -0.25 5.81
CA ASN A 206 10.17 0.99 5.26
C ASN A 206 9.09 2.07 5.31
N TYR A 207 9.47 3.25 5.78
CA TYR A 207 8.63 4.43 5.81
C TYR A 207 9.26 5.50 4.93
N LYS A 208 8.54 5.98 3.93
CA LYS A 208 9.02 6.97 2.97
C LYS A 208 8.09 8.18 2.94
N VAL A 209 8.64 9.39 3.06
CA VAL A 209 7.87 10.62 2.85
C VAL A 209 7.58 10.77 1.35
N LYS A 210 6.30 10.98 1.01
CA LYS A 210 5.84 11.22 -0.36
C LYS A 210 5.87 12.71 -0.67
N ILE A 211 7.09 13.22 -0.93
CA ILE A 211 7.32 14.65 -1.19
C ILE A 211 6.55 15.12 -2.44
N ASP A 212 6.40 14.25 -3.44
CA ASP A 212 5.63 14.56 -4.66
C ASP A 212 4.16 14.88 -4.36
N GLU A 213 3.58 14.23 -3.34
CA GLU A 213 2.21 14.51 -2.91
C GLU A 213 2.09 15.82 -2.11
N LEU A 214 3.17 16.26 -1.44
CA LEU A 214 3.21 17.55 -0.76
C LEU A 214 3.32 18.73 -1.74
N LEU A 215 4.06 18.55 -2.83
CA LEU A 215 4.43 19.63 -3.75
C LEU A 215 3.64 19.60 -5.06
N GLY A 216 3.02 18.47 -5.44
CA GLY A 216 2.38 18.28 -6.73
C GLY A 216 3.40 18.38 -7.88
N GLU A 217 3.72 19.59 -8.31
CA GLU A 217 4.69 19.90 -9.40
C GLU A 217 6.16 19.78 -8.93
N SER A 218 6.56 18.64 -8.35
CA SER A 218 7.87 18.44 -7.74
C SER A 218 9.06 18.66 -8.70
N LEU A 219 8.86 18.45 -9.99
CA LEU A 219 9.88 18.65 -11.03
C LEU A 219 10.43 20.08 -11.07
N LEU A 220 9.65 21.11 -10.69
CA LEU A 220 10.08 22.49 -10.64
C LEU A 220 11.16 22.76 -9.59
N PHE A 221 11.27 21.89 -8.57
CA PHE A 221 12.23 22.03 -7.48
C PHE A 221 13.55 21.29 -7.72
N GLY A 222 13.63 20.46 -8.77
CA GLY A 222 14.79 19.63 -9.07
C GLY A 222 14.90 18.44 -8.12
N ASN A 223 16.12 17.96 -7.87
CA ASN A 223 16.35 16.80 -7.00
C ASN A 223 16.13 17.17 -5.53
N LEU A 224 15.02 16.74 -4.97
CA LEU A 224 14.72 16.88 -3.55
C LEU A 224 15.28 15.68 -2.76
N PRO A 225 15.61 15.87 -1.47
CA PRO A 225 16.07 14.78 -0.62
C PRO A 225 15.03 13.66 -0.50
N HIS A 226 15.50 12.42 -0.55
CA HIS A 226 14.67 11.26 -0.23
C HIS A 226 14.71 11.01 1.28
N ILE A 227 13.54 11.12 1.93
CA ILE A 227 13.41 10.84 3.36
C ILE A 227 12.82 9.48 3.52
N GLN A 228 13.63 8.56 4.02
CA GLN A 228 13.23 7.18 4.27
C GLN A 228 13.87 6.70 5.57
N VAL A 229 13.11 5.91 6.35
CA VAL A 229 13.59 5.25 7.55
C VAL A 229 13.07 3.82 7.57
N GLN A 230 13.76 2.95 8.30
CA GLN A 230 13.40 1.53 8.46
C GLN A 230 13.23 1.19 9.93
N SER A 231 12.25 0.33 10.24
CA SER A 231 12.22 -0.44 11.48
C SER A 231 12.33 -1.93 11.17
N MET A 232 12.90 -2.68 12.10
CA MET A 232 13.10 -4.12 11.97
C MET A 232 11.90 -4.87 12.55
N ILE A 233 11.40 -5.86 11.83
CA ILE A 233 10.43 -6.83 12.31
C ILE A 233 11.15 -8.15 12.48
N LYS A 234 11.29 -8.61 13.72
CA LYS A 234 11.85 -9.90 14.06
C LYS A 234 10.73 -10.93 14.12
N VAL A 235 10.74 -11.84 13.18
CA VAL A 235 9.74 -12.91 13.06
C VAL A 235 10.19 -14.10 13.89
N ILE A 236 9.37 -14.50 14.86
CA ILE A 236 9.63 -15.62 15.75
C ILE A 236 8.71 -16.78 15.36
N PRO A 237 9.25 -17.94 14.96
CA PRO A 237 8.47 -19.14 14.71
C PRO A 237 7.71 -19.59 15.96
N PRO A 238 6.50 -20.15 15.84
CA PRO A 238 5.80 -20.73 16.96
C PRO A 238 6.34 -22.10 17.34
N ASP A 239 6.29 -22.43 18.61
CA ASP A 239 6.54 -23.76 19.15
C ASP A 239 5.24 -24.57 19.18
N ILE A 240 5.24 -25.77 18.60
CA ILE A 240 4.04 -26.58 18.42
C ILE A 240 4.21 -27.97 19.01
N LEU A 241 3.27 -28.35 19.87
CA LEU A 241 3.13 -29.71 20.37
C LEU A 241 2.08 -30.45 19.59
N VAL A 242 2.45 -31.55 18.91
CA VAL A 242 1.52 -32.39 18.13
C VAL A 242 1.24 -33.68 18.88
N GLN A 243 0.00 -33.89 19.26
CA GLN A 243 -0.52 -35.06 19.97
C GLN A 243 -1.65 -35.71 19.17
N ILE A 244 -1.31 -36.29 18.03
CA ILE A 244 -2.27 -36.98 17.15
C ILE A 244 -2.03 -38.48 17.25
N LYS A 245 -3.09 -39.21 17.56
CA LYS A 245 -3.11 -40.67 17.59
C LYS A 245 -3.94 -41.20 16.45
N GLU A 246 -3.33 -42.08 15.66
CA GLU A 246 -3.97 -42.70 14.50
C GLU A 246 -4.06 -44.22 14.68
N TYR A 247 -5.29 -44.74 14.58
CA TYR A 247 -5.58 -46.17 14.72
C TYR A 247 -6.10 -46.71 13.42
N ASN A 248 -5.48 -47.80 12.90
CA ASN A 248 -5.94 -48.51 11.74
C ASN A 248 -6.58 -49.82 12.19
N LEU A 249 -7.92 -49.91 12.07
CA LEU A 249 -8.73 -51.05 12.51
C LEU A 249 -8.49 -51.45 13.98
N GLY A 250 -8.25 -50.47 14.85
CA GLY A 250 -8.02 -50.64 16.29
C GLY A 250 -6.56 -50.76 16.72
N GLU A 251 -5.65 -50.88 15.80
CA GLU A 251 -4.21 -50.90 16.08
C GLU A 251 -3.57 -49.53 15.79
N GLU A 252 -2.70 -49.07 16.64
CA GLU A 252 -1.97 -47.81 16.43
C GLU A 252 -1.07 -47.95 15.21
N THR A 253 -1.16 -47.01 14.26
CA THR A 253 -0.39 -47.08 13.02
C THR A 253 1.03 -46.63 13.23
N GLY A 254 2.01 -47.44 12.76
CA GLY A 254 3.43 -47.04 12.74
C GLY A 254 3.79 -45.99 11.68
N ASN A 255 2.91 -45.80 10.69
CA ASN A 255 3.09 -44.85 9.60
C ASN A 255 1.84 -43.91 9.55
N PRO A 256 1.86 -42.81 10.31
CA PRO A 256 0.72 -41.88 10.34
C PRO A 256 0.53 -41.14 9.00
N TYR A 257 -0.70 -40.86 8.64
CA TYR A 257 -1.09 -40.13 7.41
C TYR A 257 -1.41 -38.67 7.67
N VAL A 258 -2.00 -38.35 8.84
CA VAL A 258 -2.55 -37.03 9.16
C VAL A 258 -1.53 -36.15 9.87
N ALA A 259 -0.84 -36.69 10.87
CA ALA A 259 0.15 -35.91 11.64
C ALA A 259 1.22 -35.29 10.75
N PRO A 260 1.85 -36.00 9.78
CA PRO A 260 2.85 -35.41 8.90
C PRO A 260 2.32 -34.26 8.05
N VAL A 261 1.10 -34.33 7.54
CA VAL A 261 0.49 -33.29 6.71
C VAL A 261 0.26 -32.01 7.50
N ILE A 262 -0.18 -32.12 8.75
CA ILE A 262 -0.34 -30.98 9.64
C ILE A 262 1.03 -30.37 9.99
N MET A 263 2.01 -31.20 10.32
CA MET A 263 3.37 -30.74 10.62
C MET A 263 3.99 -30.03 9.40
N GLU A 264 3.84 -30.58 8.21
CA GLU A 264 4.34 -29.95 6.97
C GLU A 264 3.71 -28.57 6.73
N PHE A 265 2.40 -28.43 6.98
CA PHE A 265 1.71 -27.14 6.89
C PHE A 265 2.34 -26.10 7.81
N PHE A 266 2.51 -26.42 9.10
CA PHE A 266 3.11 -25.48 10.06
C PHE A 266 4.58 -25.19 9.78
N ALA A 267 5.34 -26.19 9.36
CA ALA A 267 6.74 -26.00 8.95
C ALA A 267 6.84 -25.07 7.72
N SER A 268 6.00 -25.26 6.72
CA SER A 268 6.08 -24.53 5.47
C SER A 268 5.55 -23.10 5.54
N HIS A 269 4.50 -22.84 6.33
CA HIS A 269 3.83 -21.53 6.42
C HIS A 269 4.35 -20.68 7.58
N PHE A 270 4.70 -21.30 8.70
CA PHE A 270 5.08 -20.60 9.93
C PHE A 270 6.53 -20.86 10.36
N SER A 271 7.27 -21.71 9.63
CA SER A 271 8.60 -22.20 10.03
C SER A 271 8.63 -22.77 11.46
N ALA A 272 7.52 -23.36 11.88
CA ALA A 272 7.28 -23.78 13.26
C ALA A 272 8.31 -24.76 13.79
N ASN A 273 8.64 -24.67 15.06
CA ASN A 273 9.41 -25.66 15.80
C ASN A 273 8.44 -26.70 16.40
N PHE A 274 8.79 -27.99 16.33
CA PHE A 274 8.01 -29.04 16.99
C PHE A 274 8.69 -29.42 18.29
N VAL A 275 7.91 -29.35 19.39
CA VAL A 275 8.40 -29.55 20.76
C VAL A 275 7.60 -30.63 21.46
N GLU A 276 8.20 -31.23 22.49
CA GLU A 276 7.54 -32.25 23.31
C GLU A 276 6.97 -31.66 24.63
N SER A 277 7.29 -30.39 24.91
CA SER A 277 6.86 -29.69 26.11
C SER A 277 5.45 -29.13 26.00
N ASN A 278 4.72 -29.13 27.12
CA ASN A 278 3.42 -28.49 27.24
C ASN A 278 3.50 -26.95 27.23
N ASP A 279 4.70 -26.37 27.25
CA ASP A 279 4.93 -24.92 27.14
C ASP A 279 4.88 -24.44 25.70
N ALA A 280 4.44 -25.31 24.76
CA ALA A 280 4.23 -24.97 23.35
C ALA A 280 3.24 -23.82 23.18
N ASP A 281 3.42 -23.01 22.13
CA ASP A 281 2.49 -21.95 21.74
C ASP A 281 1.14 -22.48 21.27
N PHE A 282 1.20 -23.59 20.52
CA PHE A 282 0.03 -24.30 20.05
C PHE A 282 0.11 -25.78 20.41
N ILE A 283 -1.02 -26.29 20.86
CA ILE A 283 -1.20 -27.73 21.11
C ILE A 283 -2.23 -28.26 20.12
N ILE A 284 -1.79 -29.21 19.29
CA ILE A 284 -2.62 -29.89 18.31
C ILE A 284 -2.95 -31.27 18.85
N LYS A 285 -4.24 -31.55 19.10
CA LYS A 285 -4.73 -32.86 19.55
C LYS A 285 -5.61 -33.43 18.47
N GLY A 286 -5.42 -34.74 18.22
CA GLY A 286 -6.27 -35.45 17.27
C GLY A 286 -6.40 -36.92 17.62
N THR A 287 -7.55 -37.49 17.29
CA THR A 287 -7.78 -38.91 17.34
C THR A 287 -8.42 -39.32 16.01
N ILE A 288 -7.76 -40.25 15.34
CA ILE A 288 -8.17 -40.79 14.05
C ILE A 288 -8.38 -42.29 14.19
N ASN A 289 -9.53 -42.78 13.75
CA ASN A 289 -9.85 -44.20 13.81
C ASN A 289 -10.39 -44.66 12.49
N THR A 290 -9.98 -45.86 12.06
CA THR A 290 -10.67 -46.56 10.96
C THR A 290 -11.53 -47.70 11.48
N ARG A 291 -12.65 -47.94 10.83
CA ARG A 291 -13.56 -49.06 11.09
C ARG A 291 -14.01 -49.71 9.80
N SER A 292 -14.04 -51.02 9.78
CA SER A 292 -14.56 -51.78 8.65
C SER A 292 -16.07 -51.81 8.68
N LEU A 293 -16.71 -51.79 7.51
CA LEU A 293 -18.15 -52.05 7.38
C LEU A 293 -18.49 -53.51 7.65
N SER A 294 -17.62 -54.43 7.21
CA SER A 294 -17.76 -55.87 7.34
C SER A 294 -16.39 -56.54 7.37
N ASP A 295 -16.31 -57.71 7.96
CA ASP A 295 -15.10 -58.54 7.93
C ASP A 295 -14.85 -59.23 6.59
N LYS A 296 -15.90 -59.32 5.76
CA LYS A 296 -15.84 -59.91 4.42
C LYS A 296 -16.01 -58.83 3.35
N PRO A 297 -15.47 -59.06 2.15
CA PRO A 297 -15.76 -58.19 1.04
C PRO A 297 -17.24 -58.22 0.67
N ASN A 298 -17.74 -57.19 0.01
CA ASN A 298 -19.09 -57.14 -0.54
C ASN A 298 -19.24 -58.09 -1.75
N ASP A 299 -20.45 -58.15 -2.34
CA ASP A 299 -20.75 -59.03 -3.49
C ASP A 299 -19.87 -58.76 -4.73
N TYR A 300 -19.17 -57.64 -4.78
CA TYR A 300 -18.21 -57.26 -5.85
C TYR A 300 -16.76 -57.55 -5.47
N GLY A 301 -16.50 -58.23 -4.36
CA GLY A 301 -15.16 -58.53 -3.88
C GLY A 301 -14.43 -57.34 -3.23
N ILE A 302 -15.13 -56.27 -2.86
CA ILE A 302 -14.54 -55.03 -2.36
C ILE A 302 -14.66 -54.97 -0.83
N TYR A 303 -13.53 -54.75 -0.15
CA TYR A 303 -13.50 -54.33 1.26
C TYR A 303 -13.82 -52.86 1.38
N GLN A 304 -14.66 -52.47 2.34
CA GLN A 304 -15.05 -51.09 2.61
C GLN A 304 -14.71 -50.70 4.05
N THR A 305 -14.00 -49.62 4.20
CA THR A 305 -13.58 -49.09 5.49
C THR A 305 -13.85 -47.57 5.55
N PHE A 306 -14.13 -47.07 6.74
CA PHE A 306 -14.38 -45.66 6.98
C PHE A 306 -13.33 -45.13 7.96
N ALA A 307 -12.82 -43.94 7.69
CA ALA A 307 -12.02 -43.14 8.63
C ALA A 307 -12.89 -42.07 9.24
N ASP A 308 -12.79 -41.93 10.56
CA ASP A 308 -13.37 -40.84 11.35
C ASP A 308 -12.23 -40.13 12.11
N ALA A 309 -12.28 -38.81 12.17
CA ALA A 309 -11.26 -38.01 12.83
C ALA A 309 -11.88 -36.83 13.59
N THR A 310 -11.29 -36.49 14.72
CA THR A 310 -11.50 -35.21 15.38
C THR A 310 -10.15 -34.58 15.67
N ILE A 311 -9.95 -33.35 15.21
CA ILE A 311 -8.71 -32.59 15.35
C ILE A 311 -9.05 -31.24 16.00
N SER A 312 -8.32 -30.87 17.01
CA SER A 312 -8.44 -29.58 17.70
C SER A 312 -7.10 -28.91 17.87
N ILE A 313 -7.10 -27.58 17.76
CA ILE A 313 -5.94 -26.74 18.00
C ILE A 313 -6.30 -25.75 19.09
N SER A 314 -5.44 -25.64 20.10
CA SER A 314 -5.58 -24.72 21.22
C SER A 314 -4.30 -23.91 21.44
N LYS A 315 -4.44 -22.71 22.03
CA LYS A 315 -3.30 -21.95 22.55
C LYS A 315 -2.73 -22.68 23.76
N GLY A 316 -1.39 -22.86 23.79
CA GLY A 316 -0.72 -23.57 24.88
C GLY A 316 -0.87 -22.87 26.23
N GLU A 317 -0.57 -21.55 26.26
CA GLU A 317 -0.61 -20.74 27.47
C GLU A 317 -1.98 -20.73 28.18
N THR A 318 -3.06 -20.58 27.40
CA THR A 318 -4.41 -20.40 27.96
C THR A 318 -5.28 -21.65 27.88
N GLY A 319 -4.86 -22.65 27.10
CA GLY A 319 -5.70 -23.82 26.75
C GLY A 319 -6.93 -23.45 25.88
N LYS A 320 -7.07 -22.19 25.49
CA LYS A 320 -8.21 -21.73 24.67
C LYS A 320 -8.21 -22.43 23.32
N LYS A 321 -9.29 -23.16 23.03
CA LYS A 321 -9.49 -23.81 21.74
C LYS A 321 -9.69 -22.75 20.66
N LEU A 322 -8.90 -22.83 19.58
CA LEU A 322 -8.99 -21.97 18.41
C LEU A 322 -9.92 -22.54 17.36
N ILE A 323 -9.77 -23.84 17.10
CA ILE A 323 -10.59 -24.57 16.13
C ILE A 323 -10.73 -26.03 16.55
N GLU A 324 -11.85 -26.63 16.22
CA GLU A 324 -12.06 -28.08 16.28
C GLU A 324 -12.88 -28.51 15.09
N LYS A 325 -12.44 -29.55 14.39
CA LYS A 325 -13.15 -30.09 13.23
C LYS A 325 -13.20 -31.61 13.30
N SER A 326 -14.36 -32.13 12.95
CA SER A 326 -14.59 -33.57 12.87
C SER A 326 -14.88 -33.98 11.43
N PHE A 327 -14.24 -35.03 11.02
CA PHE A 327 -14.46 -35.68 9.73
C PHE A 327 -15.08 -37.07 10.01
N ASN A 328 -16.13 -37.38 9.32
CA ASN A 328 -16.83 -38.63 9.55
C ASN A 328 -17.07 -39.40 8.26
N LYS A 329 -16.96 -40.70 8.32
CA LYS A 329 -17.30 -41.63 7.24
C LYS A 329 -16.53 -41.38 5.94
N ILE A 330 -15.22 -41.07 6.04
CA ILE A 330 -14.35 -40.96 4.86
C ILE A 330 -14.09 -42.38 4.35
N GLN A 331 -14.66 -42.72 3.20
CA GLN A 331 -14.66 -44.10 2.68
C GLN A 331 -13.37 -44.42 1.92
N GLY A 332 -12.72 -45.51 2.31
CA GLY A 332 -11.73 -46.25 1.54
C GLY A 332 -12.32 -47.54 0.99
N SER A 333 -11.79 -48.04 -0.11
CA SER A 333 -12.23 -49.26 -0.77
C SER A 333 -11.03 -49.94 -1.43
N ASP A 334 -10.90 -51.26 -1.24
CA ASP A 334 -9.83 -52.04 -1.81
C ASP A 334 -10.32 -53.49 -2.11
N PHE A 335 -9.68 -54.12 -3.12
CA PHE A 335 -10.01 -55.51 -3.48
C PHE A 335 -9.17 -56.53 -2.70
N ASN A 336 -8.00 -56.15 -2.19
CA ASN A 336 -7.04 -57.07 -1.61
C ASN A 336 -7.30 -57.37 -0.14
N SER A 337 -7.51 -56.26 0.66
CA SER A 337 -7.67 -56.43 2.12
C SER A 337 -8.41 -55.28 2.80
N LYS A 338 -8.90 -55.56 4.03
CA LYS A 338 -9.44 -54.52 4.91
C LYS A 338 -8.37 -53.46 5.26
N THR A 339 -7.15 -53.88 5.47
CA THR A 339 -6.04 -53.00 5.85
C THR A 339 -5.74 -52.03 4.73
N GLU A 340 -5.66 -52.44 3.48
CA GLU A 340 -5.48 -51.57 2.34
C GLU A 340 -6.66 -50.63 2.13
N SER A 341 -7.87 -51.12 2.32
CA SER A 341 -9.09 -50.29 2.31
C SER A 341 -8.99 -49.19 3.39
N ALA A 342 -8.53 -49.53 4.60
CA ALA A 342 -8.37 -48.59 5.68
C ALA A 342 -7.24 -47.56 5.42
N ASN A 343 -6.11 -48.00 4.84
CA ASN A 343 -5.04 -47.09 4.37
C ASN A 343 -5.56 -46.10 3.34
N GLN A 344 -6.39 -46.54 2.40
CA GLN A 344 -7.07 -45.67 1.42
C GLN A 344 -7.99 -44.65 2.09
N ALA A 345 -8.72 -45.04 3.13
CA ALA A 345 -9.56 -44.13 3.89
C ALA A 345 -8.75 -43.07 4.62
N LEU A 346 -7.61 -43.45 5.26
CA LEU A 346 -6.70 -42.52 5.92
C LEU A 346 -6.05 -41.55 4.94
N LYS A 347 -5.65 -42.04 3.78
CA LYS A 347 -5.07 -41.18 2.71
C LYS A 347 -6.09 -40.12 2.24
N LYS A 348 -7.32 -40.53 1.94
CA LYS A 348 -8.39 -39.59 1.57
C LYS A 348 -8.73 -38.62 2.69
N LEU A 349 -8.67 -39.07 3.95
CA LEU A 349 -8.85 -38.19 5.09
C LEU A 349 -7.72 -37.10 5.15
N SER A 350 -6.46 -37.50 4.95
CA SER A 350 -5.36 -36.53 4.94
C SER A 350 -5.49 -35.53 3.79
N GLU A 351 -5.92 -35.96 2.60
CA GLU A 351 -6.22 -35.09 1.47
C GLU A 351 -7.35 -34.10 1.81
N LYS A 352 -8.41 -34.58 2.48
CA LYS A 352 -9.52 -33.72 2.90
C LYS A 352 -9.12 -32.72 3.99
N ILE A 353 -8.27 -33.12 4.91
CA ILE A 353 -7.68 -32.19 5.90
C ILE A 353 -6.88 -31.10 5.20
N THR A 354 -6.07 -31.45 4.20
CA THR A 354 -5.30 -30.49 3.41
C THR A 354 -6.18 -29.47 2.69
N THR A 355 -7.31 -29.93 2.15
CA THR A 355 -8.17 -29.08 1.29
C THR A 355 -9.22 -28.29 2.07
N GLU A 356 -9.68 -28.78 3.23
CA GLU A 356 -10.78 -28.18 3.97
C GLU A 356 -10.40 -27.58 5.34
N PHE A 357 -9.42 -28.20 6.03
CA PHE A 357 -9.07 -27.78 7.40
C PHE A 357 -7.89 -26.84 7.45
N LEU A 358 -6.80 -27.13 6.71
CA LEU A 358 -5.61 -26.31 6.73
C LEU A 358 -5.80 -24.91 6.15
N PRO A 359 -6.61 -24.68 5.09
CA PRO A 359 -6.95 -23.33 4.63
C PRO A 359 -7.71 -22.51 5.69
N GLU A 360 -8.73 -23.12 6.33
CA GLU A 360 -9.51 -22.50 7.40
C GLU A 360 -8.59 -22.14 8.60
N LEU A 361 -7.66 -23.03 8.92
CA LEU A 361 -6.67 -22.79 9.97
C LEU A 361 -5.72 -21.63 9.60
N SER A 362 -5.30 -21.53 8.35
CA SER A 362 -4.47 -20.43 7.87
C SER A 362 -5.13 -19.08 8.09
N GLU A 363 -6.43 -18.96 7.77
CA GLU A 363 -7.21 -17.73 8.02
C GLU A 363 -7.35 -17.40 9.51
N ILE A 364 -7.41 -18.42 10.36
CA ILE A 364 -7.49 -18.23 11.82
C ILE A 364 -6.14 -17.81 12.41
N LEU A 365 -5.02 -18.20 11.85
CA LEU A 365 -3.69 -17.94 12.39
C LEU A 365 -3.00 -16.72 11.79
N GLN A 366 -3.44 -16.23 10.65
CA GLN A 366 -2.99 -14.96 10.05
C GLN A 366 -3.80 -13.79 10.61
#